data_ca379ed78a81815c1ca520632b883945
#
_entry.id   ca379ed78a81815c1ca520632b883945
#
_cell.length_a   1.000
_cell.length_b   1.000
_cell.length_c   1.000
_cell.angle_alpha   90.00
_cell.angle_beta   90.00
_cell.angle_gamma   90.00
#
_symmetry.space_group_name_H-M   'P 1'
#
loop_
_entity.id
_entity.type
_entity.pdbx_description
1 polymer ?
#
loop_
_entity_poly.entity_id
_entity_poly.type
_entity_poly.pdbx_seq_one_letter_code
_entity_poly.pdbx_strand_id
1 'polypeptide(L)'
;MSTSAVSVEPGPEIKYISFFDSVTLDDIARAFHQALQDALGAKLDEGFACITHSTGGPVVRLWIKLYYGSELTACPMKHLVMLAPANHGSALAQLGKSTFSRFKSLLEGVQPGVRVLDWLELGSEQSWSLNESWVAYDCVKAGIYPFVLTGQSIDRALYDHLNSYTDEAGSDGVVRATSANMNYTLMRLHQEDGAPVLDLSSRRPRTAFGILPGLSHSGEDMGIIRSVTERNAARHPTARWLRRCLEVASSDDYAKLCDELDELTAQTQRDERTDTQKKFFGTRTFRTSRYCMLTFRFVDDRGDMLTDYDLYLTGGPNYSPDDLPQGFFVDRQRNRRNPGMLTYYVDYDVLRRGLGRGKLEGRIGFRVDARPASGEDALAYYRRLEFRSDEGGVSELLRPNETVMLEFKLQRWVDRTVFRIEPGLRPSPIDRKPSGSTVP
;
A
#
# COMPACT_ATOMS: atom_id res chain seq x y z
N MET A 1 -11.75 8.53 41.81
CA MET A 1 -11.05 7.89 40.66
C MET A 1 -10.16 8.96 40.07
N SER A 2 -8.86 8.85 40.31
CA SER A 2 -7.87 9.83 39.86
C SER A 2 -7.59 9.58 38.38
N THR A 3 -8.01 10.48 37.51
CA THR A 3 -7.57 10.55 36.15
C THR A 3 -6.11 11.04 36.15
N SER A 4 -5.18 10.10 36.05
CA SER A 4 -3.79 10.45 35.77
C SER A 4 -3.75 11.01 34.35
N ALA A 5 -3.68 12.34 34.25
CA ALA A 5 -3.39 13.00 33.00
C ALA A 5 -2.00 12.51 32.52
N VAL A 6 -1.96 11.86 31.37
CA VAL A 6 -0.70 11.53 30.70
C VAL A 6 -0.06 12.86 30.32
N SER A 7 0.97 13.29 31.07
CA SER A 7 1.78 14.44 30.69
C SER A 7 2.70 14.01 29.56
N VAL A 8 2.42 14.45 28.35
CA VAL A 8 3.35 14.29 27.21
C VAL A 8 4.32 15.47 27.26
N GLU A 9 5.53 15.26 27.72
CA GLU A 9 6.59 16.23 27.50
C GLU A 9 6.95 16.26 26.01
N PRO A 10 7.07 17.44 25.37
CA PRO A 10 7.47 17.52 23.98
C PRO A 10 8.88 16.94 23.82
N GLY A 11 8.98 15.88 23.03
CA GLY A 11 10.25 15.27 22.65
C GLY A 11 10.96 16.05 21.54
N PRO A 12 12.21 15.68 21.21
CA PRO A 12 12.97 16.32 20.15
C PRO A 12 12.35 16.11 18.78
N GLU A 13 12.45 17.12 17.92
CA GLU A 13 12.13 16.98 16.49
C GLU A 13 13.29 16.24 15.80
N ILE A 14 13.00 15.04 15.23
CA ILE A 14 13.98 14.25 14.51
C ILE A 14 13.80 14.47 13.01
N LYS A 15 14.81 15.04 12.36
CA LYS A 15 14.86 15.19 10.91
C LYS A 15 15.88 14.22 10.32
N TYR A 16 15.51 13.56 9.23
CA TYR A 16 16.44 12.68 8.52
C TYR A 16 16.78 13.24 7.14
N ILE A 17 17.97 12.88 6.66
CA ILE A 17 18.47 13.26 5.35
C ILE A 17 18.10 12.15 4.36
N SER A 18 17.23 12.45 3.39
CA SER A 18 16.76 11.48 2.38
C SER A 18 17.11 11.86 0.94
N PHE A 19 17.85 12.95 0.73
CA PHE A 19 18.11 13.48 -0.61
C PHE A 19 19.32 12.84 -1.33
N PHE A 20 20.15 12.09 -0.62
CA PHE A 20 21.23 11.33 -1.24
C PHE A 20 20.67 10.09 -1.95
N ASP A 21 21.06 9.90 -3.21
CA ASP A 21 20.54 8.83 -4.07
C ASP A 21 20.86 7.42 -3.58
N SER A 22 21.90 7.26 -2.76
CA SER A 22 22.32 5.98 -2.18
C SER A 22 21.61 5.62 -0.87
N VAL A 23 20.99 6.60 -0.19
CA VAL A 23 20.32 6.37 1.10
C VAL A 23 19.03 5.61 0.91
N THR A 24 18.87 4.51 1.63
CA THR A 24 17.69 3.66 1.63
C THR A 24 16.80 3.94 2.86
N LEU A 25 15.55 3.45 2.84
CA LEU A 25 14.72 3.51 4.04
C LEU A 25 15.30 2.68 5.19
N ASP A 26 16.01 1.59 4.89
CA ASP A 26 16.71 0.78 5.90
C ASP A 26 17.80 1.60 6.61
N ASP A 27 18.60 2.37 5.86
CA ASP A 27 19.60 3.27 6.43
C ASP A 27 18.95 4.32 7.34
N ILE A 28 17.83 4.90 6.89
CA ILE A 28 17.10 5.90 7.67
C ILE A 28 16.52 5.27 8.95
N ALA A 29 15.98 4.06 8.88
CA ALA A 29 15.44 3.37 10.05
C ALA A 29 16.54 3.02 11.07
N ARG A 30 17.75 2.65 10.62
CA ARG A 30 18.93 2.43 11.48
C ARG A 30 19.42 3.74 12.11
N ALA A 31 19.48 4.80 11.31
CA ALA A 31 19.83 6.13 11.82
C ALA A 31 18.81 6.63 12.85
N PHE A 32 17.52 6.35 12.64
CA PHE A 32 16.47 6.64 13.63
C PHE A 32 16.72 5.91 14.95
N HIS A 33 17.10 4.62 14.89
CA HIS A 33 17.46 3.87 16.11
C HIS A 33 18.61 4.53 16.87
N GLN A 34 19.67 4.89 16.17
CA GLN A 34 20.82 5.57 16.79
C GLN A 34 20.43 6.92 17.39
N ALA A 35 19.64 7.71 16.66
CA ALA A 35 19.16 9.00 17.14
C ALA A 35 18.30 8.89 18.41
N LEU A 36 17.47 7.83 18.52
CA LEU A 36 16.71 7.55 19.74
C LEU A 36 17.63 7.21 20.91
N GLN A 37 18.64 6.38 20.69
CA GLN A 37 19.62 6.03 21.72
C GLN A 37 20.37 7.26 22.21
N ASP A 38 20.83 8.11 21.29
CA ASP A 38 21.58 9.32 21.60
C ASP A 38 20.71 10.36 22.34
N ALA A 39 19.44 10.51 21.95
CA ALA A 39 18.54 11.52 22.50
C ALA A 39 17.90 11.11 23.83
N LEU A 40 17.50 9.86 23.97
CA LEU A 40 16.72 9.37 25.09
C LEU A 40 17.55 8.51 26.07
N GLY A 41 18.59 7.81 25.59
CA GLY A 41 19.40 6.94 26.43
C GLY A 41 18.56 5.99 27.29
N ALA A 42 18.77 6.00 28.61
CA ALA A 42 18.01 5.16 29.54
C ALA A 42 16.51 5.51 29.63
N LYS A 43 16.10 6.72 29.24
CA LYS A 43 14.67 7.09 29.21
C LYS A 43 13.88 6.37 28.11
N LEU A 44 14.57 5.73 27.16
CA LEU A 44 13.91 4.95 26.11
C LEU A 44 13.03 3.85 26.72
N ASP A 45 13.47 3.24 27.83
CA ASP A 45 12.74 2.16 28.52
C ASP A 45 11.46 2.66 29.23
N GLU A 46 11.32 3.96 29.49
CA GLU A 46 10.09 4.54 30.04
C GLU A 46 8.96 4.57 29.03
N GLY A 47 9.29 4.42 27.75
CA GLY A 47 8.36 4.44 26.60
C GLY A 47 8.17 5.84 26.02
N PHE A 48 7.80 5.90 24.76
CA PHE A 48 7.60 7.15 24.03
C PHE A 48 6.46 7.06 23.02
N ALA A 49 5.97 8.23 22.59
CA ALA A 49 5.09 8.39 21.45
C ALA A 49 5.88 8.94 20.26
N CYS A 50 5.59 8.42 19.07
CA CYS A 50 6.18 8.87 17.82
C CYS A 50 5.10 9.43 16.89
N ILE A 51 5.28 10.66 16.42
CA ILE A 51 4.43 11.28 15.41
C ILE A 51 5.25 11.39 14.14
N THR A 52 4.72 10.87 13.06
CA THR A 52 5.40 10.85 11.76
C THR A 52 4.56 11.51 10.67
N HIS A 53 5.21 11.97 9.62
CA HIS A 53 4.56 12.47 8.41
C HIS A 53 5.10 11.77 7.17
N SER A 54 4.20 11.49 6.21
CA SER A 54 4.57 10.99 4.88
C SER A 54 5.46 9.73 4.97
N THR A 55 6.67 9.76 4.41
CA THR A 55 7.65 8.66 4.43
C THR A 55 8.10 8.27 5.84
N GLY A 56 7.94 9.15 6.83
CA GLY A 56 8.26 8.84 8.23
C GLY A 56 7.47 7.64 8.79
N GLY A 57 6.23 7.42 8.33
CA GLY A 57 5.43 6.25 8.73
C GLY A 57 6.11 4.93 8.37
N PRO A 58 6.38 4.67 7.07
CA PRO A 58 7.15 3.51 6.65
C PRO A 58 8.52 3.36 7.33
N VAL A 59 9.26 4.45 7.54
CA VAL A 59 10.56 4.41 8.23
C VAL A 59 10.43 3.84 9.64
N VAL A 60 9.49 4.35 10.43
CA VAL A 60 9.30 3.88 11.82
C VAL A 60 8.73 2.46 11.85
N ARG A 61 7.84 2.10 10.92
CA ARG A 61 7.38 0.72 10.78
C ARG A 61 8.52 -0.24 10.43
N LEU A 62 9.42 0.17 9.56
CA LEU A 62 10.62 -0.62 9.23
C LEU A 62 11.55 -0.74 10.43
N TRP A 63 11.72 0.32 11.23
CA TRP A 63 12.47 0.28 12.49
C TRP A 63 11.87 -0.73 13.47
N ILE A 64 10.54 -0.76 13.65
CA ILE A 64 9.87 -1.78 14.49
C ILE A 64 10.17 -3.19 13.94
N LYS A 65 10.07 -3.40 12.62
CA LYS A 65 10.39 -4.68 11.99
C LYS A 65 11.82 -5.11 12.25
N LEU A 66 12.79 -4.20 12.11
CA LEU A 66 14.22 -4.50 12.21
C LEU A 66 14.67 -4.83 13.64
N TYR A 67 14.14 -4.11 14.61
CA TYR A 67 14.63 -4.19 16.00
C TYR A 67 13.70 -4.96 16.92
N TYR A 68 12.40 -5.04 16.62
CA TYR A 68 11.39 -5.63 17.49
C TYR A 68 10.45 -6.60 16.76
N GLY A 69 10.66 -6.89 15.49
CA GLY A 69 9.76 -7.74 14.70
C GLY A 69 9.62 -9.17 15.21
N SER A 70 10.63 -9.71 15.91
CA SER A 70 10.58 -11.01 16.58
C SER A 70 9.90 -10.97 17.95
N GLU A 71 9.89 -9.81 18.62
CA GLU A 71 9.33 -9.61 19.95
C GLU A 71 8.77 -8.19 20.10
N LEU A 72 7.57 -7.97 19.62
CA LEU A 72 6.92 -6.66 19.63
C LEU A 72 6.72 -6.09 21.04
N THR A 73 6.55 -6.96 22.04
CA THR A 73 6.36 -6.56 23.44
C THR A 73 7.57 -5.84 24.04
N ALA A 74 8.75 -6.07 23.48
CA ALA A 74 9.98 -5.38 23.89
C ALA A 74 10.10 -3.96 23.28
N CYS A 75 9.22 -3.57 22.38
CA CYS A 75 9.26 -2.26 21.75
C CYS A 75 8.87 -1.17 22.76
N PRO A 76 9.73 -0.15 22.99
CA PRO A 76 9.44 0.92 23.95
C PRO A 76 8.40 1.93 23.42
N MET A 77 8.11 1.93 22.13
CA MET A 77 7.10 2.82 21.54
C MET A 77 5.70 2.42 22.00
N LYS A 78 4.94 3.38 22.55
CA LYS A 78 3.54 3.18 22.98
C LYS A 78 2.55 3.67 21.94
N HIS A 79 2.82 4.80 21.29
CA HIS A 79 1.94 5.38 20.30
C HIS A 79 2.73 5.68 19.02
N LEU A 80 2.20 5.22 17.89
CA LEU A 80 2.70 5.57 16.57
C LEU A 80 1.59 6.30 15.81
N VAL A 81 1.66 7.63 15.76
CA VAL A 81 0.69 8.44 15.00
C VAL A 81 1.31 8.81 13.66
N MET A 82 0.74 8.28 12.60
CA MET A 82 1.19 8.50 11.23
C MET A 82 0.26 9.48 10.53
N LEU A 83 0.79 10.64 10.17
CA LEU A 83 0.07 11.68 9.43
C LEU A 83 0.37 11.53 7.94
N ALA A 84 -0.66 11.31 7.14
CA ALA A 84 -0.57 11.13 5.68
C ALA A 84 0.54 10.14 5.23
N PRO A 85 0.67 8.95 5.84
CA PRO A 85 1.79 8.05 5.61
C PRO A 85 1.71 7.37 4.25
N ALA A 86 2.83 7.23 3.54
CA ALA A 86 2.94 6.46 2.31
C ALA A 86 3.14 4.96 2.60
N ASN A 87 2.25 4.33 3.37
CA ASN A 87 2.40 2.95 3.87
C ASN A 87 2.46 1.88 2.77
N HIS A 88 1.78 2.10 1.65
CA HIS A 88 1.84 1.26 0.45
C HIS A 88 2.47 1.99 -0.75
N GLY A 89 3.19 3.09 -0.49
CA GLY A 89 3.82 3.91 -1.51
C GLY A 89 2.97 5.10 -1.96
N SER A 90 3.38 5.72 -3.07
CA SER A 90 2.71 6.88 -3.67
C SER A 90 2.68 6.74 -5.19
N ALA A 91 1.53 7.04 -5.79
CA ALA A 91 1.36 7.05 -7.24
C ALA A 91 2.29 8.06 -7.93
N LEU A 92 2.60 9.17 -7.25
CA LEU A 92 3.49 10.21 -7.77
C LEU A 92 4.94 9.75 -7.91
N ALA A 93 5.40 8.79 -7.09
CA ALA A 93 6.78 8.31 -7.15
C ALA A 93 7.13 7.69 -8.53
N GLN A 94 6.14 7.18 -9.25
CA GLN A 94 6.31 6.65 -10.60
C GLN A 94 6.74 7.72 -11.63
N LEU A 95 6.45 8.99 -11.39
CA LEU A 95 6.83 10.08 -12.29
C LEU A 95 8.35 10.31 -12.33
N GLY A 96 9.10 9.73 -11.38
CA GLY A 96 10.55 9.78 -11.30
C GLY A 96 11.10 11.09 -10.77
N LYS A 97 12.42 11.10 -10.52
CA LYS A 97 13.12 12.19 -9.81
C LYS A 97 12.95 13.57 -10.46
N SER A 98 13.02 13.64 -11.80
CA SER A 98 12.92 14.92 -12.51
C SER A 98 11.56 15.59 -12.41
N THR A 99 10.49 14.80 -12.34
CA THR A 99 9.13 15.30 -12.16
C THR A 99 8.83 15.49 -10.67
N PHE A 100 9.28 14.55 -9.84
CA PHE A 100 9.10 14.63 -8.38
C PHE A 100 9.84 15.83 -7.76
N SER A 101 10.94 16.30 -8.37
CA SER A 101 11.64 17.51 -7.93
C SER A 101 10.79 18.79 -8.08
N ARG A 102 9.82 18.79 -9.01
CA ARG A 102 8.86 19.88 -9.16
C ARG A 102 7.86 19.94 -8.01
N PHE A 103 7.70 18.83 -7.28
CA PHE A 103 6.87 18.73 -6.08
C PHE A 103 7.64 19.05 -4.79
N LYS A 104 8.79 19.69 -4.89
CA LYS A 104 9.64 20.03 -3.75
C LYS A 104 8.89 20.82 -2.66
N SER A 105 7.94 21.66 -3.05
CA SER A 105 7.06 22.37 -2.13
C SER A 105 6.12 21.46 -1.36
N LEU A 106 5.71 20.32 -1.97
CA LEU A 106 4.82 19.33 -1.37
C LEU A 106 5.52 18.45 -0.33
N LEU A 107 6.84 18.33 -0.45
CA LEU A 107 7.69 17.54 0.44
C LEU A 107 8.43 18.43 1.45
N GLU A 108 7.85 19.57 1.79
CA GLU A 108 8.41 20.50 2.78
C GLU A 108 9.86 20.96 2.47
N GLY A 109 10.19 21.04 1.19
CA GLY A 109 11.52 21.46 0.74
C GLY A 109 12.55 20.33 0.69
N VAL A 110 12.21 19.11 1.13
CA VAL A 110 13.09 17.93 1.05
C VAL A 110 12.85 17.21 -0.28
N GLN A 111 13.91 17.02 -1.04
CA GLN A 111 13.89 16.23 -2.28
C GLN A 111 14.39 14.81 -1.94
N PRO A 112 13.53 13.76 -2.04
CA PRO A 112 13.98 12.41 -1.77
C PRO A 112 15.01 11.94 -2.79
N GLY A 113 15.99 11.16 -2.35
CA GLY A 113 16.93 10.46 -3.19
C GLY A 113 16.27 9.34 -4.01
N VAL A 114 16.98 8.85 -5.02
CA VAL A 114 16.45 7.83 -5.95
C VAL A 114 16.00 6.57 -5.21
N ARG A 115 16.76 6.09 -4.24
CA ARG A 115 16.42 4.86 -3.47
C ARG A 115 15.15 5.02 -2.63
N VAL A 116 14.92 6.19 -2.07
CA VAL A 116 13.69 6.51 -1.34
C VAL A 116 12.50 6.55 -2.31
N LEU A 117 12.67 7.16 -3.49
CA LEU A 117 11.64 7.17 -4.53
C LEU A 117 11.32 5.77 -5.05
N ASP A 118 12.33 4.92 -5.24
CA ASP A 118 12.14 3.53 -5.65
C ASP A 118 11.31 2.74 -4.61
N TRP A 119 11.55 3.01 -3.33
CA TRP A 119 10.76 2.41 -2.25
C TRP A 119 9.32 2.92 -2.28
N LEU A 120 9.13 4.22 -2.53
CA LEU A 120 7.81 4.86 -2.55
C LEU A 120 7.00 4.53 -3.81
N GLU A 121 7.61 4.03 -4.87
CA GLU A 121 6.88 3.62 -6.07
C GLU A 121 5.93 2.47 -5.73
N LEU A 122 4.65 2.58 -6.15
CA LEU A 122 3.63 1.55 -5.88
C LEU A 122 4.13 0.18 -6.34
N GLY A 123 3.94 -0.84 -5.51
CA GLY A 123 4.40 -2.19 -5.81
C GLY A 123 5.92 -2.36 -5.73
N SER A 124 6.66 -1.54 -4.97
CA SER A 124 8.06 -1.82 -4.69
C SER A 124 8.19 -3.09 -3.84
N GLU A 125 9.22 -3.90 -4.10
CA GLU A 125 9.47 -5.15 -3.36
C GLU A 125 9.68 -4.89 -1.86
N GLN A 126 10.34 -3.79 -1.53
CA GLN A 126 10.60 -3.41 -0.15
C GLN A 126 9.32 -3.01 0.60
N SER A 127 8.44 -2.24 -0.07
CA SER A 127 7.12 -1.90 0.49
C SER A 127 6.25 -3.14 0.65
N TRP A 128 6.27 -4.04 -0.35
CA TRP A 128 5.59 -5.33 -0.25
C TRP A 128 6.07 -6.13 0.95
N SER A 129 7.38 -6.35 1.08
CA SER A 129 7.99 -7.11 2.19
C SER A 129 7.71 -6.50 3.57
N LEU A 130 7.68 -5.16 3.67
CA LEU A 130 7.30 -4.50 4.92
C LEU A 130 5.84 -4.81 5.27
N ASN A 131 4.92 -4.59 4.34
CA ASN A 131 3.50 -4.82 4.56
C ASN A 131 3.19 -6.30 4.82
N GLU A 132 3.80 -7.22 4.08
CA GLU A 132 3.69 -8.65 4.30
C GLU A 132 4.08 -9.04 5.74
N SER A 133 5.19 -8.53 6.25
CA SER A 133 5.62 -8.79 7.63
C SER A 133 4.61 -8.24 8.66
N TRP A 134 4.04 -7.09 8.39
CA TRP A 134 3.10 -6.42 9.29
C TRP A 134 1.71 -7.07 9.34
N VAL A 135 1.36 -7.97 8.42
CA VAL A 135 0.11 -8.74 8.50
C VAL A 135 0.00 -9.51 9.81
N ALA A 136 1.12 -10.09 10.26
CA ALA A 136 1.19 -10.90 11.47
C ALA A 136 1.33 -10.09 12.77
N TYR A 137 1.60 -8.75 12.70
CA TYR A 137 1.90 -7.94 13.86
C TYR A 137 0.62 -7.45 14.56
N ASP A 138 0.29 -8.04 15.70
CA ASP A 138 -0.73 -7.52 16.59
C ASP A 138 -0.10 -6.50 17.56
N CYS A 139 0.05 -5.28 17.07
CA CYS A 139 0.67 -4.19 17.80
C CYS A 139 -0.12 -3.84 19.07
N VAL A 140 -1.45 -3.84 19.01
CA VAL A 140 -2.30 -3.50 20.15
C VAL A 140 -2.12 -4.49 21.28
N LYS A 141 -2.08 -5.77 20.97
CA LYS A 141 -1.80 -6.83 21.96
C LYS A 141 -0.39 -6.69 22.56
N ALA A 142 0.57 -6.17 21.80
CA ALA A 142 1.92 -5.87 22.26
C ALA A 142 2.05 -4.56 23.04
N GLY A 143 0.97 -3.78 23.19
CA GLY A 143 0.96 -2.50 23.88
C GLY A 143 1.46 -1.32 23.04
N ILE A 144 1.48 -1.48 21.71
CA ILE A 144 1.80 -0.44 20.75
C ILE A 144 0.51 -0.03 20.04
N TYR A 145 0.15 1.25 20.08
CA TYR A 145 -1.06 1.77 19.46
C TYR A 145 -0.74 2.53 18.16
N PRO A 146 -0.92 1.91 16.98
CA PRO A 146 -0.72 2.57 15.69
C PRO A 146 -1.98 3.32 15.24
N PHE A 147 -1.82 4.54 14.75
CA PHE A 147 -2.88 5.38 14.21
C PHE A 147 -2.47 5.92 12.85
N VAL A 148 -3.42 6.04 11.95
CA VAL A 148 -3.26 6.67 10.65
C VAL A 148 -4.30 7.77 10.52
N LEU A 149 -3.85 9.00 10.35
CA LEU A 149 -4.67 10.16 10.05
C LEU A 149 -4.24 10.72 8.70
N THR A 150 -5.16 10.88 7.76
CA THR A 150 -4.87 11.40 6.42
C THR A 150 -5.94 12.38 5.97
N GLY A 151 -5.67 13.13 4.91
CA GLY A 151 -6.67 13.89 4.18
C GLY A 151 -7.08 13.18 2.90
N GLN A 152 -8.05 13.76 2.19
CA GLN A 152 -8.39 13.40 0.81
C GLN A 152 -8.73 14.63 -0.03
N SER A 153 -8.42 15.82 0.49
CA SER A 153 -8.59 17.09 -0.21
C SER A 153 -7.30 17.50 -0.89
N ILE A 154 -7.42 18.17 -2.02
CA ILE A 154 -6.28 18.62 -2.82
C ILE A 154 -6.20 20.13 -2.76
N ASP A 155 -5.06 20.66 -2.32
CA ASP A 155 -4.79 22.10 -2.37
C ASP A 155 -4.50 22.52 -3.82
N ARG A 156 -5.53 22.99 -4.51
CA ARG A 156 -5.44 23.36 -5.93
C ARG A 156 -4.52 24.54 -6.19
N ALA A 157 -4.34 25.43 -5.23
CA ALA A 157 -3.42 26.56 -5.38
C ALA A 157 -1.97 26.10 -5.52
N LEU A 158 -1.61 24.99 -4.88
CA LEU A 158 -0.30 24.35 -5.02
C LEU A 158 -0.20 23.49 -6.30
N TYR A 159 -1.33 22.98 -6.81
CA TYR A 159 -1.37 21.97 -7.87
C TYR A 159 -1.81 22.49 -9.24
N ASP A 160 -2.33 23.71 -9.35
CA ASP A 160 -2.82 24.31 -10.63
C ASP A 160 -1.76 24.39 -11.74
N HIS A 161 -0.48 24.22 -11.40
CA HIS A 161 0.64 24.14 -12.34
C HIS A 161 1.12 22.70 -12.64
N LEU A 162 0.48 21.70 -12.06
CA LEU A 162 0.89 20.31 -12.11
C LEU A 162 -0.20 19.49 -12.80
N ASN A 163 0.20 18.59 -13.68
CA ASN A 163 -0.63 17.75 -14.54
C ASN A 163 -1.69 16.91 -13.78
N SER A 164 -2.65 16.36 -14.51
CA SER A 164 -3.79 15.53 -14.09
C SER A 164 -3.54 14.42 -13.04
N TYR A 165 -2.29 14.07 -12.76
CA TYR A 165 -1.93 13.08 -11.73
C TYR A 165 -2.07 13.58 -10.29
N THR A 166 -2.14 14.90 -10.08
CA THR A 166 -2.30 15.48 -8.74
C THR A 166 -3.75 15.77 -8.40
N ASP A 167 -4.64 15.71 -9.38
CA ASP A 167 -6.11 15.89 -9.21
C ASP A 167 -6.79 14.51 -8.97
N GLU A 168 -6.07 13.56 -8.38
CA GLU A 168 -6.55 12.20 -8.19
C GLU A 168 -7.50 12.13 -6.99
N ALA A 169 -8.76 11.86 -7.28
CA ALA A 169 -9.79 11.73 -6.26
C ALA A 169 -9.46 10.60 -5.24
N GLY A 170 -9.77 10.84 -3.97
CA GLY A 170 -9.43 9.90 -2.89
C GLY A 170 -7.96 9.94 -2.44
N SER A 171 -7.25 11.01 -2.83
CA SER A 171 -5.87 11.31 -2.46
C SER A 171 -5.79 12.66 -1.75
N ASP A 172 -4.79 12.85 -0.90
CA ASP A 172 -4.45 14.14 -0.31
C ASP A 172 -3.55 15.00 -1.22
N GLY A 173 -3.41 14.56 -2.49
CA GLY A 173 -2.55 15.15 -3.51
C GLY A 173 -1.19 14.47 -3.66
N VAL A 174 -0.76 13.64 -2.72
CA VAL A 174 0.51 12.89 -2.75
C VAL A 174 0.29 11.41 -2.49
N VAL A 175 -0.54 11.09 -1.49
CA VAL A 175 -0.79 9.72 -1.04
C VAL A 175 -2.29 9.42 -1.12
N ARG A 176 -2.65 8.32 -1.74
CA ARG A 176 -4.02 7.81 -1.75
C ARG A 176 -4.44 7.39 -0.34
N ALA A 177 -5.67 7.66 0.06
CA ALA A 177 -6.20 7.21 1.35
C ALA A 177 -6.04 5.69 1.52
N THR A 178 -6.24 4.93 0.44
CA THR A 178 -6.01 3.48 0.39
C THR A 178 -4.55 3.10 0.66
N SER A 179 -3.61 3.89 0.17
CA SER A 179 -2.18 3.67 0.36
C SER A 179 -1.70 4.05 1.77
N ALA A 180 -2.35 5.04 2.39
CA ALA A 180 -2.07 5.44 3.76
C ALA A 180 -2.61 4.42 4.77
N ASN A 181 -3.77 3.83 4.49
CA ASN A 181 -4.50 2.95 5.41
C ASN A 181 -3.73 1.66 5.70
N MET A 182 -3.66 1.31 6.98
CA MET A 182 -3.05 0.06 7.42
C MET A 182 -4.06 -1.08 7.65
N ASN A 183 -5.33 -0.86 7.33
CA ASN A 183 -6.32 -1.92 7.22
C ASN A 183 -6.25 -2.50 5.81
N TYR A 184 -5.56 -3.62 5.66
CA TYR A 184 -5.37 -4.32 4.38
C TYR A 184 -5.42 -5.82 4.55
N THR A 185 -5.59 -6.52 3.43
CA THR A 185 -5.61 -7.99 3.36
C THR A 185 -4.50 -8.46 2.46
N LEU A 186 -3.79 -9.51 2.85
CA LEU A 186 -2.88 -10.27 1.99
C LEU A 186 -3.56 -11.55 1.57
N MET A 187 -3.54 -11.81 0.27
CA MET A 187 -4.12 -12.98 -0.35
C MET A 187 -3.07 -13.66 -1.23
N ARG A 188 -2.87 -14.95 -1.06
CA ARG A 188 -1.96 -15.76 -1.87
C ARG A 188 -2.73 -16.84 -2.61
N LEU A 189 -2.54 -16.86 -3.90
CA LEU A 189 -3.13 -17.81 -4.82
C LEU A 189 -2.03 -18.56 -5.53
N HIS A 190 -2.08 -19.88 -5.52
CA HIS A 190 -1.13 -20.70 -6.25
C HIS A 190 -1.84 -21.75 -7.11
N GLN A 191 -1.09 -22.51 -7.89
CA GLN A 191 -1.62 -23.60 -8.68
C GLN A 191 -1.19 -24.94 -8.07
N GLU A 192 -2.16 -25.86 -7.92
CA GLU A 192 -1.92 -27.27 -7.68
C GLU A 192 -2.47 -28.07 -8.86
N ASP A 193 -1.62 -28.84 -9.52
CA ASP A 193 -1.98 -29.60 -10.74
C ASP A 193 -2.69 -28.76 -11.82
N GLY A 194 -2.39 -27.46 -11.86
CA GLY A 194 -2.98 -26.51 -12.79
C GLY A 194 -4.31 -25.90 -12.32
N ALA A 195 -4.86 -26.33 -11.18
CA ALA A 195 -6.04 -25.71 -10.57
C ALA A 195 -5.66 -24.58 -9.62
N PRO A 196 -6.47 -23.50 -9.52
CA PRO A 196 -6.22 -22.42 -8.57
C PRO A 196 -6.55 -22.87 -7.16
N VAL A 197 -5.65 -22.56 -6.22
CA VAL A 197 -5.83 -22.81 -4.79
C VAL A 197 -5.59 -21.52 -4.03
N LEU A 198 -6.49 -21.15 -3.14
CA LEU A 198 -6.29 -20.08 -2.18
C LEU A 198 -5.50 -20.63 -1.00
N ASP A 199 -4.20 -20.32 -0.97
CA ASP A 199 -3.29 -20.75 0.09
C ASP A 199 -3.49 -19.95 1.37
N LEU A 200 -3.53 -18.62 1.23
CA LEU A 200 -3.62 -17.71 2.36
C LEU A 200 -4.54 -16.53 2.04
N SER A 201 -5.47 -16.27 2.95
CA SER A 201 -6.14 -14.98 3.06
C SER A 201 -6.01 -14.50 4.50
N SER A 202 -5.18 -13.50 4.73
CA SER A 202 -4.90 -12.97 6.05
C SER A 202 -5.16 -11.46 6.08
N ARG A 203 -6.08 -11.07 6.95
CA ARG A 203 -6.35 -9.67 7.22
C ARG A 203 -5.51 -9.20 8.40
N ARG A 204 -4.90 -8.04 8.23
CA ARG A 204 -4.18 -7.39 9.32
C ARG A 204 -5.13 -7.06 10.49
N PRO A 205 -4.68 -7.15 11.76
CA PRO A 205 -5.42 -6.63 12.90
C PRO A 205 -5.83 -5.16 12.68
N ARG A 206 -7.04 -4.80 13.13
CA ARG A 206 -7.63 -3.47 12.93
C ARG A 206 -6.68 -2.37 13.41
N THR A 207 -6.45 -1.40 12.55
CA THR A 207 -5.67 -0.18 12.85
C THR A 207 -6.60 1.02 12.82
N ALA A 208 -6.47 1.91 13.78
CA ALA A 208 -7.20 3.17 13.84
C ALA A 208 -6.85 4.01 12.60
N PHE A 209 -7.87 4.33 11.78
CA PHE A 209 -7.71 5.06 10.53
C PHE A 209 -8.77 6.15 10.42
N GLY A 210 -8.34 7.38 10.15
CA GLY A 210 -9.22 8.52 9.99
C GLY A 210 -8.87 9.40 8.78
N ILE A 211 -9.91 9.74 7.99
CA ILE A 211 -9.81 10.78 6.96
C ILE A 211 -10.31 12.09 7.56
N LEU A 212 -9.39 13.02 7.74
CA LEU A 212 -9.66 14.33 8.32
C LEU A 212 -10.26 15.27 7.27
N PRO A 213 -11.33 16.02 7.61
CA PRO A 213 -12.03 16.85 6.64
C PRO A 213 -11.18 18.03 6.16
N GLY A 214 -11.21 18.29 4.85
CA GLY A 214 -10.62 19.44 4.21
C GLY A 214 -9.10 19.52 4.25
N LEU A 215 -8.40 18.40 4.54
CA LEU A 215 -6.95 18.40 4.64
C LEU A 215 -6.28 17.77 3.42
N SER A 216 -5.15 18.37 3.03
CA SER A 216 -4.22 17.90 2.00
C SER A 216 -2.89 17.42 2.63
N HIS A 217 -2.02 16.84 1.80
CA HIS A 217 -0.73 16.33 2.25
C HIS A 217 0.17 17.41 2.86
N SER A 218 0.22 18.56 2.22
CA SER A 218 1.06 19.72 2.60
C SER A 218 0.42 21.02 2.16
N GLY A 219 1.01 22.14 2.53
CA GLY A 219 0.52 23.48 2.29
C GLY A 219 0.17 24.20 3.59
N GLU A 220 0.22 25.55 3.54
CA GLU A 220 -0.02 26.38 4.74
C GLU A 220 -1.50 26.49 5.09
N ASP A 221 -2.39 26.40 4.09
CA ASP A 221 -3.81 26.56 4.29
C ASP A 221 -4.53 25.25 4.64
N MET A 222 -4.17 24.14 3.98
CA MET A 222 -4.87 22.87 4.06
C MET A 222 -3.97 21.70 4.48
N GLY A 223 -2.65 21.88 4.55
CA GLY A 223 -1.71 20.79 4.84
C GLY A 223 -1.93 20.20 6.23
N ILE A 224 -1.94 18.88 6.32
CA ILE A 224 -2.23 18.14 7.56
C ILE A 224 -1.36 18.54 8.75
N ILE A 225 -0.17 19.11 8.51
CA ILE A 225 0.71 19.65 9.56
C ILE A 225 0.78 21.16 9.49
N ARG A 226 1.15 21.75 8.34
CA ARG A 226 1.49 23.18 8.24
C ARG A 226 0.31 24.12 8.41
N SER A 227 -0.91 23.67 8.17
CA SER A 227 -2.11 24.45 8.45
C SER A 227 -2.43 24.56 9.96
N VAL A 228 -1.74 23.78 10.81
CA VAL A 228 -1.86 23.88 12.27
C VAL A 228 -1.01 25.05 12.77
N THR A 229 -1.66 26.01 13.42
CA THR A 229 -1.01 27.19 14.00
C THR A 229 -1.38 27.29 15.47
N GLU A 230 -0.64 28.06 16.26
CA GLU A 230 -0.99 28.32 17.66
C GLU A 230 -2.43 28.88 17.82
N ARG A 231 -2.87 29.69 16.85
CA ARG A 231 -4.20 30.32 16.88
C ARG A 231 -5.34 29.35 16.63
N ASN A 232 -5.13 28.30 15.86
CA ASN A 232 -6.17 27.36 15.47
C ASN A 232 -6.04 25.97 16.11
N ALA A 233 -4.91 25.64 16.76
CA ALA A 233 -4.59 24.32 17.29
C ALA A 233 -5.70 23.71 18.17
N ALA A 234 -6.41 24.54 18.95
CA ALA A 234 -7.50 24.07 19.80
C ALA A 234 -8.71 23.49 19.00
N ARG A 235 -8.88 23.90 17.74
CA ARG A 235 -10.02 23.53 16.89
C ARG A 235 -9.61 22.76 15.64
N HIS A 236 -8.30 22.77 15.30
CA HIS A 236 -7.79 22.17 14.09
C HIS A 236 -7.97 20.64 14.12
N PRO A 237 -8.51 20.01 13.04
CA PRO A 237 -8.77 18.56 13.02
C PRO A 237 -7.54 17.74 13.40
N THR A 238 -6.38 18.03 12.82
CA THR A 238 -5.14 17.31 13.12
C THR A 238 -4.79 17.34 14.60
N ALA A 239 -4.75 18.54 15.20
CA ALA A 239 -4.36 18.70 16.60
C ALA A 239 -5.38 18.04 17.56
N ARG A 240 -6.67 18.13 17.24
CA ARG A 240 -7.73 17.47 18.02
C ARG A 240 -7.57 15.94 18.00
N TRP A 241 -7.44 15.34 16.82
CA TRP A 241 -7.37 13.89 16.69
C TRP A 241 -6.01 13.34 17.13
N LEU A 242 -4.92 14.08 16.93
CA LEU A 242 -3.61 13.75 17.50
C LEU A 242 -3.68 13.61 19.02
N ARG A 243 -4.30 14.58 19.70
CA ARG A 243 -4.50 14.51 21.16
C ARG A 243 -5.30 13.27 21.55
N ARG A 244 -6.42 12.98 20.85
CA ARG A 244 -7.23 11.78 21.10
C ARG A 244 -6.42 10.48 20.91
N CYS A 245 -5.52 10.42 19.92
CA CYS A 245 -4.63 9.29 19.73
C CYS A 245 -3.67 9.11 20.93
N LEU A 246 -3.09 10.21 21.42
CA LEU A 246 -2.12 10.16 22.53
C LEU A 246 -2.77 9.87 23.90
N GLU A 247 -4.07 10.10 24.03
CA GLU A 247 -4.85 9.80 25.25
C GLU A 247 -5.25 8.31 25.39
N VAL A 248 -5.03 7.49 24.36
CA VAL A 248 -5.33 6.05 24.41
C VAL A 248 -4.41 5.35 25.39
N ALA A 249 -4.98 4.71 26.40
CA ALA A 249 -4.24 4.03 27.46
C ALA A 249 -4.50 2.51 27.52
N SER A 250 -5.50 2.02 26.80
CA SER A 250 -5.91 0.62 26.80
C SER A 250 -6.37 0.14 25.43
N SER A 251 -6.45 -1.17 25.25
CA SER A 251 -7.03 -1.79 24.06
C SER A 251 -8.51 -1.42 23.85
N ASP A 252 -9.26 -1.23 24.94
CA ASP A 252 -10.66 -0.83 24.86
C ASP A 252 -10.81 0.62 24.42
N ASP A 253 -9.94 1.52 24.90
CA ASP A 253 -9.90 2.91 24.42
C ASP A 253 -9.48 2.98 22.96
N TYR A 254 -8.53 2.14 22.56
CA TYR A 254 -8.12 2.01 21.18
C TYR A 254 -9.26 1.57 20.26
N ALA A 255 -10.03 0.55 20.68
CA ALA A 255 -11.17 0.05 19.92
C ALA A 255 -12.26 1.13 19.77
N LYS A 256 -12.57 1.87 20.83
CA LYS A 256 -13.50 3.01 20.79
C LYS A 256 -13.03 4.09 19.83
N LEU A 257 -11.71 4.43 19.86
CA LEU A 257 -11.16 5.42 18.96
C LEU A 257 -11.18 4.95 17.50
N CYS A 258 -11.00 3.65 17.24
CA CYS A 258 -11.20 3.10 15.90
C CYS A 258 -12.63 3.36 15.40
N ASP A 259 -13.65 3.15 16.25
CA ASP A 259 -15.06 3.39 15.87
C ASP A 259 -15.33 4.90 15.64
N GLU A 260 -14.81 5.77 16.50
CA GLU A 260 -14.89 7.23 16.32
C GLU A 260 -14.26 7.69 15.00
N LEU A 261 -13.11 7.13 14.62
CA LEU A 261 -12.41 7.46 13.36
C LEU A 261 -13.10 6.88 12.13
N ASP A 262 -13.73 5.72 12.24
CA ASP A 262 -14.56 5.16 11.17
C ASP A 262 -15.79 6.05 10.90
N GLU A 263 -16.45 6.53 11.97
CA GLU A 263 -17.56 7.49 11.86
C GLU A 263 -17.11 8.82 11.24
N LEU A 264 -15.97 9.36 11.69
CA LEU A 264 -15.38 10.56 11.12
C LEU A 264 -15.11 10.38 9.62
N THR A 265 -14.46 9.27 9.25
CA THR A 265 -14.14 8.95 7.85
C THR A 265 -15.40 8.90 7.01
N ALA A 266 -16.44 8.20 7.50
CA ALA A 266 -17.71 8.10 6.80
C ALA A 266 -18.40 9.47 6.68
N GLN A 267 -18.33 10.33 7.69
CA GLN A 267 -18.88 11.69 7.65
C GLN A 267 -18.11 12.56 6.66
N THR A 268 -16.76 12.59 6.77
CA THR A 268 -15.90 13.37 5.86
C THR A 268 -16.18 13.00 4.40
N GLN A 269 -16.27 11.69 4.10
CA GLN A 269 -16.54 11.24 2.74
C GLN A 269 -17.97 11.52 2.28
N ARG A 270 -18.95 11.64 3.19
CA ARG A 270 -20.30 12.10 2.81
C ARG A 270 -20.32 13.58 2.46
N ASP A 271 -19.65 14.40 3.27
CA ASP A 271 -19.65 15.86 3.15
C ASP A 271 -18.85 16.32 1.92
N GLU A 272 -17.69 15.69 1.66
CA GLU A 272 -16.83 15.99 0.52
C GLU A 272 -17.29 15.34 -0.79
N ARG A 273 -18.34 14.51 -0.75
CA ARG A 273 -18.87 13.77 -1.92
C ARG A 273 -19.42 14.68 -3.02
N THR A 274 -19.76 15.91 -2.66
CA THR A 274 -20.35 16.88 -3.59
C THR A 274 -19.58 18.18 -3.51
N ASP A 275 -18.44 18.25 -4.19
CA ASP A 275 -17.76 19.53 -4.37
C ASP A 275 -18.38 20.28 -5.55
N THR A 276 -18.97 21.42 -5.28
CA THR A 276 -19.64 22.25 -6.28
C THR A 276 -18.76 23.44 -6.62
N GLN A 277 -18.05 23.36 -7.73
CA GLN A 277 -17.27 24.49 -8.23
C GLN A 277 -18.13 25.46 -9.04
N LYS A 278 -18.22 26.69 -8.57
CA LYS A 278 -18.71 27.81 -9.35
C LYS A 278 -17.58 28.31 -10.26
N LYS A 279 -17.62 27.99 -11.54
CA LYS A 279 -16.75 28.59 -12.57
C LYS A 279 -17.51 29.76 -13.25
N PHE A 280 -16.75 30.69 -13.83
CA PHE A 280 -17.27 31.88 -14.50
C PHE A 280 -18.32 31.56 -15.61
N PHE A 281 -18.36 30.34 -16.10
CA PHE A 281 -19.27 29.81 -17.13
C PHE A 281 -19.99 28.52 -16.72
N GLY A 282 -20.44 28.40 -15.49
CA GLY A 282 -21.28 27.26 -15.07
C GLY A 282 -20.82 26.58 -13.78
N THR A 283 -21.74 25.82 -13.21
CA THR A 283 -21.50 25.02 -12.00
C THR A 283 -21.11 23.60 -12.41
N ARG A 284 -19.94 23.14 -12.03
CA ARG A 284 -19.54 21.75 -12.25
C ARG A 284 -19.55 21.03 -10.90
N THR A 285 -20.40 20.01 -10.78
CA THR A 285 -20.51 19.18 -9.58
C THR A 285 -19.62 17.96 -9.76
N PHE A 286 -18.61 17.82 -8.91
CA PHE A 286 -17.79 16.61 -8.85
C PHE A 286 -18.34 15.70 -7.77
N ARG A 287 -18.58 14.44 -8.09
CA ARG A 287 -18.89 13.42 -7.11
C ARG A 287 -17.61 12.66 -6.78
N THR A 288 -17.19 12.72 -5.54
CA THR A 288 -16.07 11.93 -5.05
C THR A 288 -16.56 10.53 -4.69
N SER A 289 -16.04 9.52 -5.35
CA SER A 289 -16.26 8.11 -4.99
C SER A 289 -15.30 7.67 -3.90
N ARG A 290 -15.59 6.53 -3.29
CA ARG A 290 -14.63 5.79 -2.47
C ARG A 290 -13.85 4.83 -3.35
N TYR A 291 -12.63 4.56 -3.00
CA TYR A 291 -11.72 3.76 -3.81
C TYR A 291 -11.18 2.58 -3.02
N CYS A 292 -10.71 1.56 -3.71
CA CYS A 292 -9.83 0.54 -3.16
C CYS A 292 -8.62 0.35 -4.07
N MET A 293 -7.55 -0.19 -3.53
CA MET A 293 -6.30 -0.45 -4.23
C MET A 293 -6.01 -1.94 -4.24
N LEU A 294 -5.63 -2.47 -5.39
CA LEU A 294 -5.24 -3.86 -5.59
C LEU A 294 -3.77 -3.87 -6.00
N THR A 295 -2.91 -4.42 -5.16
CA THR A 295 -1.50 -4.57 -5.49
C THR A 295 -1.20 -6.03 -5.77
N PHE A 296 -0.78 -6.33 -6.98
CA PHE A 296 -0.52 -7.67 -7.49
C PHE A 296 0.97 -7.95 -7.51
N ARG A 297 1.35 -9.16 -7.11
CA ARG A 297 2.68 -9.72 -7.24
C ARG A 297 2.59 -11.04 -8.00
N PHE A 298 3.37 -11.18 -9.07
CA PHE A 298 3.38 -12.39 -9.89
C PHE A 298 4.73 -13.07 -9.79
N VAL A 299 4.72 -14.31 -9.31
CA VAL A 299 5.91 -15.14 -9.17
C VAL A 299 5.64 -16.55 -9.72
N ASP A 300 6.69 -17.26 -10.06
CA ASP A 300 6.58 -18.70 -10.33
C ASP A 300 6.80 -19.53 -9.04
N ASP A 301 6.70 -20.86 -9.17
CA ASP A 301 6.89 -21.80 -8.08
C ASP A 301 8.34 -21.89 -7.56
N ARG A 302 9.29 -21.29 -8.25
CA ARG A 302 10.69 -21.11 -7.81
C ARG A 302 10.91 -19.80 -7.08
N GLY A 303 9.93 -18.89 -7.12
CA GLY A 303 10.01 -17.54 -6.57
C GLY A 303 10.53 -16.49 -7.56
N ASP A 304 10.75 -16.87 -8.83
CA ASP A 304 11.18 -15.93 -9.86
C ASP A 304 10.01 -15.01 -10.27
N MET A 305 10.31 -13.74 -10.43
CA MET A 305 9.31 -12.75 -10.84
C MET A 305 8.87 -12.93 -12.28
N LEU A 306 7.58 -12.99 -12.51
CA LEU A 306 6.99 -13.04 -13.84
C LEU A 306 6.92 -11.63 -14.42
N THR A 307 7.56 -11.40 -15.56
CA THR A 307 7.64 -10.07 -16.19
C THR A 307 6.77 -9.95 -17.44
N ASP A 308 6.41 -11.07 -18.06
CA ASP A 308 5.52 -11.15 -19.21
C ASP A 308 4.24 -11.90 -18.85
N TYR A 309 3.17 -11.13 -18.61
CA TYR A 309 1.86 -11.66 -18.26
C TYR A 309 0.75 -10.68 -18.65
N ASP A 310 -0.44 -11.24 -18.85
CA ASP A 310 -1.68 -10.50 -18.94
C ASP A 310 -2.53 -10.79 -17.70
N LEU A 311 -2.97 -9.74 -17.01
CA LEU A 311 -3.95 -9.82 -15.93
C LEU A 311 -5.27 -9.26 -16.40
N TYR A 312 -6.33 -10.06 -16.27
CA TYR A 312 -7.71 -9.65 -16.47
C TYR A 312 -8.45 -9.71 -15.14
N LEU A 313 -9.07 -8.59 -14.75
CA LEU A 313 -10.17 -8.67 -13.82
C LEU A 313 -11.40 -9.12 -14.59
N THR A 314 -12.18 -9.98 -13.99
CA THR A 314 -13.35 -10.59 -14.61
C THR A 314 -14.54 -10.44 -13.67
N GLY A 315 -15.74 -10.53 -14.20
CA GLY A 315 -16.94 -10.43 -13.38
C GLY A 315 -18.18 -11.00 -14.08
N GLY A 316 -19.29 -10.96 -13.37
CA GLY A 316 -20.57 -11.45 -13.88
C GLY A 316 -20.67 -12.98 -13.96
N PRO A 317 -21.80 -13.49 -14.47
CA PRO A 317 -22.09 -14.94 -14.50
C PRO A 317 -21.05 -15.76 -15.25
N ASN A 318 -20.42 -15.15 -16.27
CA ASN A 318 -19.45 -15.82 -17.15
C ASN A 318 -17.99 -15.46 -16.82
N TYR A 319 -17.75 -14.69 -15.77
CA TYR A 319 -16.41 -14.17 -15.44
C TYR A 319 -15.71 -13.50 -16.63
N SER A 320 -16.46 -12.62 -17.34
CA SER A 320 -15.94 -11.86 -18.47
C SER A 320 -15.39 -10.51 -18.04
N PRO A 321 -14.26 -10.05 -18.62
CA PRO A 321 -13.79 -8.67 -18.45
C PRO A 321 -14.79 -7.62 -18.95
N ASP A 322 -15.61 -7.98 -19.95
CA ASP A 322 -16.62 -7.09 -20.56
C ASP A 322 -17.83 -6.83 -19.65
N ASP A 323 -18.00 -7.63 -18.61
CA ASP A 323 -19.07 -7.45 -17.61
C ASP A 323 -18.69 -6.44 -16.52
N LEU A 324 -17.41 -6.03 -16.45
CA LEU A 324 -16.98 -5.00 -15.50
C LEU A 324 -17.66 -3.66 -15.81
N PRO A 325 -18.16 -2.94 -14.78
CA PRO A 325 -18.85 -1.69 -15.00
C PRO A 325 -17.90 -0.61 -15.54
N GLN A 326 -18.43 0.21 -16.46
CA GLN A 326 -17.67 1.36 -16.96
C GLN A 326 -17.31 2.31 -15.83
N GLY A 327 -16.06 2.82 -15.82
CA GLY A 327 -15.54 3.70 -14.78
C GLY A 327 -15.07 2.97 -13.52
N PHE A 328 -15.04 1.63 -13.55
CA PHE A 328 -14.49 0.82 -12.46
C PHE A 328 -12.98 1.04 -12.30
N PHE A 329 -12.22 1.02 -13.40
CA PHE A 329 -10.79 1.30 -13.37
C PHE A 329 -10.55 2.80 -13.39
N VAL A 330 -9.75 3.28 -12.42
CA VAL A 330 -9.34 4.68 -12.30
C VAL A 330 -7.89 4.85 -12.73
N ASP A 331 -7.00 3.98 -12.25
CA ASP A 331 -5.58 4.03 -12.58
C ASP A 331 -4.97 2.62 -12.58
N ARG A 332 -3.89 2.49 -13.35
CA ARG A 332 -3.08 1.27 -13.47
C ARG A 332 -1.61 1.64 -13.52
N GLN A 333 -0.86 1.19 -12.53
CA GLN A 333 0.58 1.44 -12.46
C GLN A 333 1.36 0.13 -12.37
N ARG A 334 2.35 -0.05 -13.24
CA ARG A 334 3.32 -1.14 -13.17
C ARG A 334 4.61 -0.60 -12.59
N ASN A 335 5.15 -1.29 -11.59
CA ASN A 335 6.41 -0.87 -11.00
C ASN A 335 7.55 -0.97 -12.04
N ARG A 336 8.35 0.10 -12.18
CA ARG A 336 9.37 0.19 -13.24
C ARG A 336 10.55 -0.73 -13.01
N ARG A 337 10.93 -0.94 -11.75
CA ARG A 337 12.06 -1.80 -11.38
C ARG A 337 11.65 -3.24 -11.17
N ASN A 338 10.38 -3.45 -10.89
CA ASN A 338 9.81 -4.76 -10.62
C ASN A 338 8.57 -5.00 -11.49
N PRO A 339 8.75 -5.37 -12.77
CA PRO A 339 7.64 -5.55 -13.71
C PRO A 339 6.63 -6.65 -13.32
N GLY A 340 7.00 -7.55 -12.40
CA GLY A 340 6.09 -8.53 -11.80
C GLY A 340 5.13 -7.93 -10.77
N MET A 341 5.23 -6.61 -10.51
CA MET A 341 4.35 -5.88 -9.60
C MET A 341 3.46 -4.91 -10.37
N LEU A 342 2.17 -4.97 -10.09
CA LEU A 342 1.14 -4.16 -10.73
C LEU A 342 0.17 -3.65 -9.69
N THR A 343 -0.23 -2.38 -9.77
CA THR A 343 -1.21 -1.79 -8.87
C THR A 343 -2.38 -1.25 -9.67
N TYR A 344 -3.60 -1.64 -9.29
CA TYR A 344 -4.85 -1.07 -9.79
C TYR A 344 -5.49 -0.20 -8.71
N TYR A 345 -5.98 0.95 -9.12
CA TYR A 345 -6.83 1.82 -8.33
C TYR A 345 -8.22 1.79 -8.93
N VAL A 346 -9.20 1.39 -8.13
CA VAL A 346 -10.54 1.11 -8.62
C VAL A 346 -11.59 1.87 -7.82
N ASP A 347 -12.64 2.31 -8.52
CA ASP A 347 -13.79 2.97 -7.90
C ASP A 347 -14.66 1.93 -7.20
N TYR A 348 -14.59 1.93 -5.85
CA TYR A 348 -15.36 1.02 -5.02
C TYR A 348 -16.87 1.23 -5.12
N ASP A 349 -17.32 2.48 -5.27
CA ASP A 349 -18.76 2.77 -5.36
C ASP A 349 -19.35 2.32 -6.70
N VAL A 350 -18.56 2.37 -7.78
CA VAL A 350 -18.92 1.78 -9.09
C VAL A 350 -18.98 0.27 -8.98
N LEU A 351 -17.96 -0.35 -8.39
CA LEU A 351 -17.90 -1.79 -8.16
C LEU A 351 -19.12 -2.27 -7.36
N ARG A 352 -19.39 -1.64 -6.23
CA ARG A 352 -20.48 -2.06 -5.33
C ARG A 352 -21.85 -1.96 -5.98
N ARG A 353 -22.08 -0.94 -6.80
CA ARG A 353 -23.32 -0.86 -7.60
C ARG A 353 -23.43 -2.01 -8.60
N GLY A 354 -22.31 -2.36 -9.26
CA GLY A 354 -22.23 -3.50 -10.16
C GLY A 354 -22.50 -4.83 -9.49
N LEU A 355 -21.93 -5.04 -8.30
CA LEU A 355 -22.11 -6.28 -7.51
C LEU A 355 -23.54 -6.45 -7.00
N GLY A 356 -24.25 -5.37 -6.60
CA GLY A 356 -25.55 -5.47 -5.94
C GLY A 356 -26.74 -5.61 -6.89
N ARG A 357 -26.81 -4.81 -7.95
CA ARG A 357 -27.94 -4.75 -8.87
C ARG A 357 -27.54 -4.73 -10.35
N GLY A 358 -26.24 -4.89 -10.63
CA GLY A 358 -25.68 -4.79 -11.96
C GLY A 358 -25.32 -6.14 -12.55
N LYS A 359 -24.62 -6.11 -13.68
CA LYS A 359 -24.18 -7.27 -14.46
C LYS A 359 -23.25 -8.23 -13.69
N LEU A 360 -22.65 -7.81 -12.58
CA LEU A 360 -21.68 -8.63 -11.86
C LEU A 360 -22.33 -9.74 -11.02
N GLU A 361 -23.57 -9.59 -10.60
CA GLU A 361 -24.32 -10.59 -9.80
C GLU A 361 -23.53 -11.11 -8.58
N GLY A 362 -22.76 -10.21 -7.92
CA GLY A 362 -21.91 -10.58 -6.79
C GLY A 362 -20.59 -11.27 -7.18
N ARG A 363 -20.31 -11.48 -8.46
CA ARG A 363 -19.18 -12.26 -8.95
C ARG A 363 -18.07 -11.36 -9.47
N ILE A 364 -16.86 -11.60 -8.99
CA ILE A 364 -15.63 -10.99 -9.48
C ILE A 364 -14.53 -12.06 -9.50
N GLY A 365 -13.58 -11.95 -10.40
CA GLY A 365 -12.49 -12.92 -10.51
C GLY A 365 -11.24 -12.32 -11.13
N PHE A 366 -10.23 -13.15 -11.22
CA PHE A 366 -8.94 -12.81 -11.83
C PHE A 366 -8.54 -13.91 -12.81
N ARG A 367 -8.02 -13.51 -13.95
CA ARG A 367 -7.41 -14.42 -14.93
C ARG A 367 -6.00 -13.93 -15.23
N VAL A 368 -5.03 -14.81 -15.11
CA VAL A 368 -3.62 -14.54 -15.39
C VAL A 368 -3.15 -15.49 -16.50
N ASP A 369 -2.65 -14.90 -17.57
CA ASP A 369 -1.98 -15.60 -18.68
C ASP A 369 -0.52 -15.13 -18.67
N ALA A 370 0.42 -15.99 -18.23
CA ALA A 370 1.83 -15.67 -18.15
C ALA A 370 2.63 -16.44 -19.21
N ARG A 371 3.72 -15.82 -19.66
CA ARG A 371 4.64 -16.38 -20.65
C ARG A 371 6.04 -16.47 -20.05
N PRO A 372 6.82 -17.53 -20.39
CA PRO A 372 8.23 -17.60 -20.02
C PRO A 372 9.01 -16.45 -20.65
N ALA A 373 10.19 -16.14 -20.09
CA ALA A 373 11.12 -15.22 -20.72
C ALA A 373 11.46 -15.66 -22.16
N SER A 374 11.63 -14.70 -23.05
CA SER A 374 11.79 -14.92 -24.50
C SER A 374 12.82 -15.99 -24.85
N GLY A 375 12.44 -16.92 -25.71
CA GLY A 375 13.28 -18.02 -26.20
C GLY A 375 13.06 -19.37 -25.54
N GLU A 376 12.25 -19.45 -24.48
CA GLU A 376 11.98 -20.70 -23.74
C GLU A 376 10.59 -21.29 -24.04
N ASP A 377 9.77 -20.65 -24.85
CA ASP A 377 8.36 -20.98 -25.08
C ASP A 377 8.13 -22.43 -25.59
N ALA A 378 9.14 -23.02 -26.23
CA ALA A 378 9.06 -24.41 -26.70
C ALA A 378 9.35 -25.45 -25.60
N LEU A 379 10.04 -25.05 -24.54
CA LEU A 379 10.55 -25.97 -23.52
C LEU A 379 9.90 -25.79 -22.15
N ALA A 380 9.39 -24.59 -21.87
CA ALA A 380 8.71 -24.29 -20.61
C ALA A 380 7.47 -23.41 -20.87
N TYR A 381 6.46 -23.53 -20.03
CA TYR A 381 5.23 -22.74 -20.12
C TYR A 381 4.55 -22.62 -18.77
N TYR A 382 3.65 -21.62 -18.66
CA TYR A 382 2.74 -21.46 -17.54
C TYR A 382 1.31 -21.78 -18.00
N ARG A 383 0.56 -22.49 -17.18
CA ARG A 383 -0.86 -22.67 -17.43
C ARG A 383 -1.62 -21.44 -16.96
N ARG A 384 -2.70 -21.10 -17.66
CA ARG A 384 -3.63 -20.06 -17.23
C ARG A 384 -4.07 -20.28 -15.78
N LEU A 385 -4.00 -19.24 -14.97
CA LEU A 385 -4.60 -19.22 -13.64
C LEU A 385 -5.88 -18.42 -13.71
N GLU A 386 -7.01 -19.01 -13.32
CA GLU A 386 -8.28 -18.33 -13.21
C GLU A 386 -8.84 -18.55 -11.80
N PHE A 387 -9.15 -17.48 -11.10
CA PHE A 387 -9.77 -17.50 -9.78
C PHE A 387 -11.13 -16.82 -9.84
N ARG A 388 -12.14 -17.43 -9.24
CA ARG A 388 -13.54 -17.00 -9.23
C ARG A 388 -14.01 -16.76 -7.81
N SER A 389 -14.75 -15.66 -7.56
CA SER A 389 -15.16 -15.27 -6.20
C SER A 389 -16.22 -16.16 -5.57
N ASP A 390 -17.01 -16.90 -6.32
CA ASP A 390 -17.93 -17.91 -5.81
C ASP A 390 -17.19 -19.11 -5.18
N GLU A 391 -15.89 -19.25 -5.46
CA GLU A 391 -15.02 -20.25 -4.86
C GLU A 391 -14.30 -19.72 -3.59
N GLY A 392 -14.38 -18.43 -3.24
CA GLY A 392 -13.61 -17.88 -2.12
C GLY A 392 -13.92 -16.46 -1.65
N GLY A 393 -15.08 -15.88 -1.97
CA GLY A 393 -15.55 -14.65 -1.31
C GLY A 393 -14.74 -13.37 -1.55
N VAL A 394 -14.05 -13.23 -2.69
CA VAL A 394 -13.20 -12.06 -3.02
C VAL A 394 -13.96 -10.73 -2.95
N SER A 395 -15.26 -10.75 -3.24
CA SER A 395 -16.10 -9.55 -3.17
C SER A 395 -16.18 -8.95 -1.76
N GLU A 396 -15.98 -9.77 -0.71
CA GLU A 396 -15.96 -9.35 0.68
C GLU A 396 -14.60 -8.77 1.11
N LEU A 397 -13.54 -9.08 0.35
CA LEU A 397 -12.19 -8.57 0.61
C LEU A 397 -12.00 -7.14 0.12
N LEU A 398 -12.80 -6.72 -0.89
CA LEU A 398 -12.75 -5.37 -1.42
C LEU A 398 -13.55 -4.42 -0.53
N ARG A 399 -12.84 -3.56 0.20
CA ARG A 399 -13.41 -2.57 1.12
C ARG A 399 -12.99 -1.17 0.72
N PRO A 400 -13.83 -0.16 1.01
CA PRO A 400 -13.47 1.21 0.69
C PRO A 400 -12.27 1.66 1.53
N ASN A 401 -11.40 2.47 0.92
CA ASN A 401 -10.21 3.04 1.51
C ASN A 401 -9.15 1.99 1.95
N GLU A 402 -9.25 0.75 1.47
CA GLU A 402 -8.31 -0.31 1.83
C GLU A 402 -7.53 -0.81 0.62
N THR A 403 -6.39 -1.44 0.91
CA THR A 403 -5.56 -2.14 -0.05
C THR A 403 -5.75 -3.65 0.09
N VAL A 404 -5.82 -4.35 -1.03
CA VAL A 404 -5.68 -5.81 -1.08
C VAL A 404 -4.38 -6.14 -1.78
N MET A 405 -3.51 -6.87 -1.11
CA MET A 405 -2.27 -7.41 -1.65
C MET A 405 -2.55 -8.81 -2.17
N LEU A 406 -2.31 -9.04 -3.46
CA LEU A 406 -2.59 -10.30 -4.13
C LEU A 406 -1.30 -10.88 -4.71
N GLU A 407 -0.85 -11.99 -4.19
CA GLU A 407 0.26 -12.75 -4.75
C GLU A 407 -0.27 -13.92 -5.59
N PHE A 408 0.14 -13.97 -6.84
CA PHE A 408 -0.13 -15.09 -7.75
C PHE A 408 1.14 -15.88 -7.96
N LYS A 409 1.13 -17.14 -7.55
CA LYS A 409 2.24 -18.08 -7.73
C LYS A 409 1.87 -19.12 -8.78
N LEU A 410 2.46 -18.99 -9.97
CA LEU A 410 2.17 -19.85 -11.10
C LEU A 410 3.17 -21.02 -11.15
N GLN A 411 2.63 -22.20 -11.42
CA GLN A 411 3.46 -23.39 -11.60
C GLN A 411 4.13 -23.36 -12.98
N ARG A 412 5.46 -23.49 -13.00
CA ARG A 412 6.24 -23.62 -14.22
C ARG A 412 6.23 -25.06 -14.71
N TRP A 413 5.72 -25.29 -15.89
CA TRP A 413 5.71 -26.58 -16.55
C TRP A 413 6.87 -26.69 -17.53
N VAL A 414 7.48 -27.87 -17.60
CA VAL A 414 8.55 -28.16 -18.53
C VAL A 414 8.10 -29.26 -19.47
N ASP A 415 8.36 -29.06 -20.77
CA ASP A 415 7.99 -30.03 -21.80
C ASP A 415 8.78 -31.33 -21.59
N ARG A 416 8.10 -32.46 -21.80
CA ARG A 416 8.68 -33.79 -21.62
C ARG A 416 9.84 -34.06 -22.59
N THR A 417 9.94 -33.34 -23.69
CA THR A 417 11.02 -33.48 -24.67
C THR A 417 12.37 -32.93 -24.20
N VAL A 418 12.39 -32.14 -23.11
CA VAL A 418 13.62 -31.60 -22.51
C VAL A 418 14.60 -32.69 -22.08
N PHE A 419 14.08 -33.85 -21.71
CA PHE A 419 14.90 -34.98 -21.35
C PHE A 419 14.38 -36.27 -21.97
N ARG A 420 15.23 -36.98 -22.71
CA ARG A 420 14.92 -38.31 -23.26
C ARG A 420 15.86 -39.36 -22.69
N ILE A 421 15.32 -40.48 -22.26
CA ILE A 421 16.07 -41.69 -21.96
C ILE A 421 15.88 -42.60 -23.17
N GLU A 422 16.94 -42.81 -23.95
CA GLU A 422 16.93 -43.74 -25.05
C GLU A 422 17.44 -45.09 -24.59
N PRO A 423 16.62 -46.15 -24.63
CA PRO A 423 17.06 -47.47 -24.26
C PRO A 423 18.09 -47.99 -25.30
N GLY A 424 19.22 -48.48 -24.83
CA GLY A 424 20.20 -49.17 -25.66
C GLY A 424 21.36 -48.34 -26.21
N LEU A 425 21.48 -47.04 -25.89
CA LEU A 425 22.69 -46.29 -26.19
C LEU A 425 23.83 -46.78 -25.29
N ARG A 426 24.92 -47.26 -25.93
CA ARG A 426 26.17 -47.50 -25.21
C ARG A 426 26.69 -46.18 -24.63
N PRO A 427 27.18 -46.13 -23.39
CA PRO A 427 27.75 -44.92 -22.83
C PRO A 427 28.81 -44.35 -23.77
N SER A 428 28.64 -43.13 -24.20
CA SER A 428 29.70 -42.40 -24.90
C SER A 428 30.86 -42.14 -23.94
N PRO A 429 32.12 -42.25 -24.41
CA PRO A 429 33.26 -41.86 -23.58
C PRO A 429 33.09 -40.41 -23.09
N ILE A 430 33.42 -40.17 -21.84
CA ILE A 430 33.27 -38.85 -21.14
C ILE A 430 34.06 -37.73 -21.82
N ASP A 431 35.04 -38.08 -22.66
CA ASP A 431 35.89 -37.13 -23.40
C ASP A 431 35.24 -36.56 -24.68
N ARG A 432 34.07 -37.08 -25.10
CA ARG A 432 33.33 -36.48 -26.23
C ARG A 432 32.57 -35.29 -25.74
N LYS A 433 32.98 -34.09 -26.22
CA LYS A 433 32.20 -32.86 -26.05
C LYS A 433 30.77 -33.11 -26.51
N PRO A 434 29.75 -32.71 -25.71
CA PRO A 434 28.38 -32.76 -26.18
C PRO A 434 28.28 -31.96 -27.48
N SER A 435 27.81 -32.58 -28.57
CA SER A 435 27.53 -31.85 -29.79
C SER A 435 26.31 -30.97 -29.50
N GLY A 436 26.51 -29.68 -29.34
CA GLY A 436 25.46 -28.70 -29.13
C GLY A 436 24.54 -28.44 -30.32
N SER A 437 24.40 -29.40 -31.22
CA SER A 437 23.79 -29.15 -32.51
C SER A 437 22.51 -29.92 -32.80
N THR A 438 21.93 -30.66 -31.86
CA THR A 438 20.65 -31.32 -32.16
C THR A 438 19.84 -31.52 -30.90
N VAL A 439 19.19 -30.44 -30.49
CA VAL A 439 17.85 -30.58 -29.94
C VAL A 439 16.91 -30.29 -31.13
N PRO A 440 16.12 -31.26 -31.61
CA PRO A 440 15.17 -31.03 -32.67
C PRO A 440 14.05 -30.08 -32.18
#